data_0bc50cfb5a810cd3de381f3d5c43f712
#
_entry.id   0bc50cfb5a810cd3de381f3d5c43f712
#
_cell.length_a   1.000
_cell.length_b   1.000
_cell.length_c   1.000
_cell.angle_alpha   90.00
_cell.angle_beta   90.00
_cell.angle_gamma   90.00
#
_symmetry.space_group_name_H-M   'P 1'
#
loop_
_entity.id
_entity.type
_entity.pdbx_description
1 polymer ?
#
loop_
_entity_poly.entity_id
_entity_poly.type
_entity_poly.pdbx_seq_one_letter_code
_entity_poly.pdbx_strand_id
1 'polypeptide(L)'
;NFTFIAYSPSIMKRSLLFIFFFISQIITAQNNSEIDKNYIKIKGDTIIKGSIQLNEVVLLPKAPYKNSDEIRNYLILKRKVLKVYPYAVLASQRLDSLNKRLNRLNTRYKKKRYTKQIQKYLENEFTEELKKLKQSEGRVLIKLVDRQIGISIYEIVKELRNGIKAFFYNITASFFNLNLKERFNPEKNIEDYYIEDIIQRSINNQQIDYHKPNKNYDLYNLKEIWEK
;
A
#
# COMPACT_ATOMS: atom_id res chain seq x y z
N ASN A 1 -20.16 81.99 20.56
CA ASN A 1 -19.26 81.29 21.50
C ASN A 1 -18.88 79.93 20.86
N PHE A 2 -17.79 79.98 20.11
CA PHE A 2 -17.15 78.77 19.65
C PHE A 2 -16.14 78.28 20.67
N THR A 3 -16.42 77.21 21.39
CA THR A 3 -15.46 76.57 22.30
C THR A 3 -14.49 75.72 21.48
N PHE A 4 -13.25 76.19 21.36
CA PHE A 4 -12.13 75.41 20.88
C PHE A 4 -11.78 74.36 21.93
N ILE A 5 -12.05 73.08 21.60
CA ILE A 5 -11.60 71.94 22.41
C ILE A 5 -10.11 71.75 22.05
N ALA A 6 -9.22 72.17 22.98
CA ALA A 6 -7.80 71.90 22.86
C ALA A 6 -7.53 70.42 23.07
N TYR A 7 -7.26 69.67 21.97
CA TYR A 7 -6.85 68.29 22.05
C TYR A 7 -5.44 68.16 22.59
N SER A 8 -5.28 67.40 23.67
CA SER A 8 -3.98 67.13 24.27
C SER A 8 -3.02 66.46 23.25
N PRO A 9 -1.74 66.93 23.09
CA PRO A 9 -0.79 66.39 22.12
C PRO A 9 -0.45 64.94 22.33
N SER A 10 -0.73 64.37 23.48
CA SER A 10 -0.56 62.93 23.76
C SER A 10 -1.63 62.03 23.10
N ILE A 11 -2.86 62.55 22.96
CA ILE A 11 -3.96 61.85 22.31
C ILE A 11 -3.74 61.84 20.79
N MET A 12 -3.27 62.92 20.25
CA MET A 12 -2.95 63.05 18.81
C MET A 12 -1.83 62.10 18.39
N LYS A 13 -0.77 61.92 19.20
CA LYS A 13 0.31 60.98 18.94
C LYS A 13 -0.16 59.49 18.98
N ARG A 14 -1.06 59.17 19.91
CA ARG A 14 -1.65 57.83 19.98
C ARG A 14 -2.58 57.53 18.80
N SER A 15 -3.40 58.49 18.39
CA SER A 15 -4.27 58.35 17.23
C SER A 15 -3.42 58.18 15.90
N LEU A 16 -2.32 58.91 15.78
CA LEU A 16 -1.42 58.76 14.62
C LEU A 16 -0.73 57.39 14.54
N LEU A 17 -0.36 56.79 15.69
CA LEU A 17 0.19 55.45 15.75
C LEU A 17 -0.84 54.38 15.36
N PHE A 18 -2.12 54.52 15.75
CA PHE A 18 -3.17 53.62 15.31
C PHE A 18 -3.43 53.71 13.78
N ILE A 19 -3.43 54.88 13.23
CA ILE A 19 -3.58 55.09 11.79
C ILE A 19 -2.42 54.44 11.03
N PHE A 20 -1.19 54.58 11.51
CA PHE A 20 -0.01 53.97 10.90
C PHE A 20 -0.02 52.45 10.97
N PHE A 21 -0.53 51.90 12.07
CA PHE A 21 -0.71 50.46 12.24
C PHE A 21 -1.79 49.88 11.30
N PHE A 22 -2.89 50.60 11.08
CA PHE A 22 -3.91 50.20 10.11
C PHE A 22 -3.44 50.31 8.66
N ILE A 23 -2.64 51.28 8.31
CA ILE A 23 -2.06 51.46 6.97
C ILE A 23 -1.05 50.32 6.69
N SER A 24 -0.27 49.88 7.67
CA SER A 24 0.67 48.75 7.51
C SER A 24 -0.02 47.44 7.21
N GLN A 25 -1.25 47.21 7.68
CA GLN A 25 -2.03 46.00 7.38
C GLN A 25 -2.59 45.98 5.95
N ILE A 26 -2.83 47.16 5.37
CA ILE A 26 -3.33 47.26 3.98
C ILE A 26 -2.21 46.93 2.97
N ILE A 27 -0.96 47.24 3.29
CA ILE A 27 0.20 46.99 2.40
C ILE A 27 0.51 45.47 2.33
N THR A 28 0.27 44.72 3.40
CA THR A 28 0.47 43.25 3.40
C THR A 28 -0.64 42.48 2.67
N ALA A 29 -1.82 43.07 2.48
CA ALA A 29 -2.93 42.42 1.79
C ALA A 29 -2.84 42.50 0.24
N GLN A 30 -1.94 43.30 -0.31
CA GLN A 30 -1.80 43.49 -1.79
C GLN A 30 -0.74 42.63 -2.44
N ASN A 31 0.00 41.77 -1.71
CA ASN A 31 1.09 40.97 -2.27
C ASN A 31 0.74 39.50 -2.57
N ASN A 32 -0.54 39.15 -2.79
CA ASN A 32 -0.94 37.82 -3.19
C ASN A 32 -1.64 37.78 -4.57
N SER A 33 -1.20 38.57 -5.49
CA SER A 33 -1.36 38.25 -6.90
C SER A 33 0.00 37.87 -7.50
N GLU A 34 0.59 36.75 -7.09
CA GLU A 34 1.36 35.96 -8.02
C GLU A 34 0.38 35.54 -9.12
N ILE A 35 0.21 36.42 -10.10
CA ILE A 35 -0.30 36.05 -11.40
C ILE A 35 0.64 34.97 -11.88
N ASP A 36 0.16 33.77 -11.80
CA ASP A 36 0.82 32.54 -12.12
C ASP A 36 1.51 32.72 -13.48
N LYS A 37 2.86 32.83 -13.48
CA LYS A 37 3.67 33.00 -14.69
C LYS A 37 3.53 31.83 -15.67
N ASN A 38 2.64 30.91 -15.34
CA ASN A 38 2.34 29.70 -16.09
C ASN A 38 1.21 29.84 -17.13
N TYR A 39 0.69 31.06 -17.36
CA TYR A 39 -0.35 31.28 -18.36
C TYR A 39 0.15 32.14 -19.51
N ILE A 40 -0.12 31.73 -20.72
CA ILE A 40 0.02 32.54 -21.94
C ILE A 40 -1.36 33.08 -22.31
N LYS A 41 -1.54 34.40 -22.28
CA LYS A 41 -2.79 35.05 -22.69
C LYS A 41 -2.78 35.22 -24.21
N ILE A 42 -3.55 34.44 -24.93
CA ILE A 42 -3.81 34.59 -26.36
C ILE A 42 -5.15 35.32 -26.50
N LYS A 43 -5.31 36.18 -27.51
CA LYS A 43 -6.46 37.03 -27.75
C LYS A 43 -7.78 36.24 -27.67
N GLY A 44 -8.46 36.29 -26.52
CA GLY A 44 -9.69 35.56 -26.19
C GLY A 44 -9.56 34.28 -25.38
N ASP A 45 -8.37 33.77 -25.12
CA ASP A 45 -8.19 32.53 -24.33
C ASP A 45 -6.93 32.57 -23.47
N THR A 46 -6.91 31.80 -22.39
CA THR A 46 -5.77 31.69 -21.48
C THR A 46 -5.25 30.26 -21.50
N ILE A 47 -4.06 30.06 -22.05
CA ILE A 47 -3.41 28.74 -22.12
C ILE A 47 -2.39 28.62 -20.97
N ILE A 48 -2.41 27.52 -20.24
CA ILE A 48 -1.46 27.21 -19.19
C ILE A 48 -0.06 27.06 -19.81
N LYS A 49 0.89 27.89 -19.36
CA LYS A 49 2.29 27.84 -19.78
C LYS A 49 3.05 26.84 -18.91
N GLY A 50 2.96 25.58 -19.26
CA GLY A 50 3.66 24.50 -18.55
C GLY A 50 3.06 23.14 -18.91
N SER A 51 3.82 22.08 -18.66
CA SER A 51 3.28 20.72 -18.77
C SER A 51 2.30 20.48 -17.62
N ILE A 52 1.04 20.20 -17.96
CA ILE A 52 0.11 19.63 -16.99
C ILE A 52 0.63 18.22 -16.70
N GLN A 53 1.03 17.94 -15.46
CA GLN A 53 1.31 16.58 -15.03
C GLN A 53 -0.01 15.81 -15.04
N LEU A 54 -0.20 15.02 -16.07
CA LEU A 54 -1.30 14.05 -16.12
C LEU A 54 -0.91 12.88 -15.22
N ASN A 55 -1.88 12.39 -14.45
CA ASN A 55 -1.69 11.14 -13.73
C ASN A 55 -1.41 10.02 -14.75
N GLU A 56 -0.44 9.18 -14.44
CA GLU A 56 -0.12 8.01 -15.27
C GLU A 56 -1.36 7.12 -15.40
N VAL A 57 -1.80 6.89 -16.63
CA VAL A 57 -2.89 5.96 -16.93
C VAL A 57 -2.27 4.62 -17.30
N VAL A 58 -2.35 3.67 -16.37
CA VAL A 58 -1.90 2.31 -16.60
C VAL A 58 -2.94 1.56 -17.44
N LEU A 59 -2.62 1.26 -18.70
CA LEU A 59 -3.44 0.42 -19.55
C LEU A 59 -3.16 -1.05 -19.20
N LEU A 60 -4.22 -1.81 -18.96
CA LEU A 60 -4.14 -3.24 -18.70
C LEU A 60 -4.72 -4.03 -19.88
N PRO A 61 -4.19 -5.23 -20.19
CA PRO A 61 -4.74 -6.06 -21.24
C PRO A 61 -6.18 -6.47 -20.93
N LYS A 62 -6.92 -6.94 -21.96
CA LYS A 62 -8.28 -7.48 -21.74
C LYS A 62 -8.26 -8.58 -20.68
N ALA A 63 -9.30 -8.62 -19.86
CA ALA A 63 -9.42 -9.60 -18.76
C ALA A 63 -9.30 -11.05 -19.26
N PRO A 64 -8.71 -11.97 -18.47
CA PRO A 64 -8.27 -13.29 -18.93
C PRO A 64 -9.38 -14.34 -19.05
N TYR A 65 -10.62 -14.00 -18.84
CA TYR A 65 -11.75 -14.94 -18.92
C TYR A 65 -12.50 -14.83 -20.25
N LYS A 66 -12.98 -15.99 -20.77
CA LYS A 66 -13.60 -16.12 -22.10
C LYS A 66 -15.10 -16.45 -22.04
N ASN A 67 -15.57 -17.08 -20.97
CA ASN A 67 -16.95 -17.54 -20.82
C ASN A 67 -17.53 -17.23 -19.44
N SER A 68 -18.83 -17.47 -19.26
CA SER A 68 -19.55 -17.17 -18.01
C SER A 68 -19.04 -17.92 -16.79
N ASP A 69 -18.60 -19.16 -16.96
CA ASP A 69 -18.09 -19.98 -15.85
C ASP A 69 -16.73 -19.49 -15.39
N GLU A 70 -15.87 -19.12 -16.33
CA GLU A 70 -14.58 -18.49 -16.03
C GLU A 70 -14.77 -17.14 -15.34
N ILE A 71 -15.73 -16.31 -15.77
CA ILE A 71 -16.07 -15.06 -15.09
C ILE A 71 -16.47 -15.33 -13.64
N ARG A 72 -17.35 -16.32 -13.43
CA ARG A 72 -17.79 -16.69 -12.08
C ARG A 72 -16.63 -17.14 -11.19
N ASN A 73 -15.77 -18.02 -11.69
CA ASN A 73 -14.60 -18.51 -10.98
C ASN A 73 -13.60 -17.38 -10.69
N TYR A 74 -13.37 -16.49 -11.65
CA TYR A 74 -12.53 -15.30 -11.48
C TYR A 74 -13.08 -14.38 -10.39
N LEU A 75 -14.38 -14.10 -10.36
CA LEU A 75 -15.00 -13.25 -9.34
C LEU A 75 -14.95 -13.89 -7.94
N ILE A 76 -15.10 -15.20 -7.85
CA ILE A 76 -14.91 -15.95 -6.59
C ILE A 76 -13.46 -15.84 -6.11
N LEU A 77 -12.49 -16.00 -7.03
CA LEU A 77 -11.06 -15.84 -6.75
C LEU A 77 -10.74 -14.42 -6.34
N LYS A 78 -11.28 -13.40 -7.06
CA LYS A 78 -11.10 -11.99 -6.74
C LYS A 78 -11.49 -11.68 -5.30
N ARG A 79 -12.65 -12.18 -4.85
CA ARG A 79 -13.10 -12.00 -3.45
C ARG A 79 -12.11 -12.59 -2.45
N LYS A 80 -11.56 -13.79 -2.73
CA LYS A 80 -10.55 -14.41 -1.87
C LYS A 80 -9.25 -13.61 -1.85
N VAL A 81 -8.75 -13.19 -3.01
CA VAL A 81 -7.53 -12.39 -3.14
C VAL A 81 -7.64 -11.09 -2.36
N LEU A 82 -8.71 -10.31 -2.59
CA LEU A 82 -8.91 -9.03 -1.90
C LEU A 82 -9.03 -9.21 -0.38
N LYS A 83 -9.66 -10.29 0.07
CA LYS A 83 -9.79 -10.58 1.51
C LYS A 83 -8.44 -10.87 2.16
N VAL A 84 -7.57 -11.64 1.51
CA VAL A 84 -6.32 -12.10 2.13
C VAL A 84 -5.09 -11.25 1.79
N TYR A 85 -5.18 -10.37 0.79
CA TYR A 85 -4.07 -9.51 0.36
C TYR A 85 -3.49 -8.65 1.50
N PRO A 86 -4.29 -7.97 2.34
CA PRO A 86 -3.75 -7.20 3.47
C PRO A 86 -2.93 -8.04 4.44
N TYR A 87 -3.37 -9.27 4.70
CA TYR A 87 -2.63 -10.20 5.58
C TYR A 87 -1.32 -10.66 4.96
N ALA A 88 -1.29 -10.90 3.64
CA ALA A 88 -0.07 -11.26 2.92
C ALA A 88 0.96 -10.12 2.95
N VAL A 89 0.52 -8.88 2.72
CA VAL A 89 1.37 -7.69 2.79
C VAL A 89 1.92 -7.50 4.20
N LEU A 90 1.07 -7.54 5.21
CA LEU A 90 1.49 -7.38 6.61
C LEU A 90 2.48 -8.49 7.02
N ALA A 91 2.19 -9.74 6.66
CA ALA A 91 3.08 -10.87 6.92
C ALA A 91 4.45 -10.66 6.25
N SER A 92 4.47 -10.23 4.97
CA SER A 92 5.72 -10.00 4.24
C SER A 92 6.59 -8.92 4.87
N GLN A 93 6.00 -7.78 5.24
CA GLN A 93 6.70 -6.69 5.90
C GLN A 93 7.30 -7.11 7.25
N ARG A 94 6.53 -7.88 8.03
CA ARG A 94 6.98 -8.38 9.33
C ARG A 94 8.09 -9.42 9.18
N LEU A 95 7.93 -10.37 8.26
CA LEU A 95 8.93 -11.40 8.01
C LEU A 95 10.25 -10.82 7.50
N ASP A 96 10.23 -9.86 6.58
CA ASP A 96 11.45 -9.16 6.14
C ASP A 96 12.17 -8.47 7.31
N SER A 97 11.43 -7.72 8.12
CA SER A 97 11.96 -7.04 9.31
C SER A 97 12.55 -8.03 10.33
N LEU A 98 11.86 -9.16 10.55
CA LEU A 98 12.29 -10.21 11.46
C LEU A 98 13.56 -10.90 10.97
N ASN A 99 13.66 -11.18 9.68
CA ASN A 99 14.80 -11.82 9.06
C ASN A 99 16.04 -10.91 9.10
N LYS A 100 15.90 -9.62 8.78
CA LYS A 100 16.96 -8.62 8.91
C LYS A 100 17.50 -8.55 10.34
N ARG A 101 16.62 -8.59 11.34
CA ARG A 101 17.03 -8.56 12.75
C ARG A 101 17.68 -9.87 13.19
N LEU A 102 17.14 -11.02 12.76
CA LEU A 102 17.72 -12.34 13.07
C LEU A 102 19.15 -12.47 12.54
N ASN A 103 19.41 -11.95 11.34
CA ASN A 103 20.73 -11.98 10.70
C ASN A 103 21.78 -11.11 11.44
N ARG A 104 21.33 -10.04 12.12
CA ARG A 104 22.21 -9.18 12.94
C ARG A 104 22.61 -9.80 14.29
N LEU A 105 21.98 -10.89 14.70
CA LEU A 105 22.28 -11.54 15.98
C LEU A 105 23.44 -12.52 15.83
N ASN A 106 24.53 -12.30 16.55
CA ASN A 106 25.78 -13.05 16.42
C ASN A 106 25.82 -14.36 17.22
N THR A 107 24.95 -14.53 18.24
CA THR A 107 25.01 -15.70 19.10
C THR A 107 23.80 -16.62 18.94
N ARG A 108 24.04 -17.94 18.97
CA ARG A 108 22.97 -18.96 18.87
C ARG A 108 21.90 -18.80 19.95
N TYR A 109 22.30 -18.41 21.15
CA TYR A 109 21.38 -18.15 22.27
C TYR A 109 20.45 -16.98 21.98
N LYS A 110 20.97 -15.83 21.49
CA LYS A 110 20.18 -14.65 21.14
C LYS A 110 19.22 -14.96 19.99
N LYS A 111 19.67 -15.69 18.97
CA LYS A 111 18.80 -16.15 17.86
C LYS A 111 17.65 -17.01 18.39
N LYS A 112 17.90 -18.01 19.23
CA LYS A 112 16.87 -18.88 19.82
C LYS A 112 15.85 -18.09 20.65
N ARG A 113 16.32 -17.18 21.50
CA ARG A 113 15.45 -16.31 22.32
C ARG A 113 14.58 -15.42 21.45
N TYR A 114 15.17 -14.82 20.44
CA TYR A 114 14.46 -13.95 19.51
C TYR A 114 13.40 -14.72 18.68
N THR A 115 13.73 -15.89 18.16
CA THR A 115 12.77 -16.77 17.45
C THR A 115 11.57 -17.12 18.33
N LYS A 116 11.79 -17.40 19.63
CA LYS A 116 10.68 -17.66 20.57
C LYS A 116 9.79 -16.42 20.79
N GLN A 117 10.38 -15.22 20.82
CA GLN A 117 9.61 -13.96 20.91
C GLN A 117 8.77 -13.73 19.64
N ILE A 118 9.35 -13.98 18.45
CA ILE A 118 8.65 -13.91 17.18
C ILE A 118 7.47 -14.85 17.16
N GLN A 119 7.67 -16.11 17.55
CA GLN A 119 6.60 -17.10 17.60
C GLN A 119 5.43 -16.59 18.44
N LYS A 120 5.69 -16.16 19.67
CA LYS A 120 4.65 -15.64 20.57
C LYS A 120 3.92 -14.43 19.98
N TYR A 121 4.67 -13.54 19.32
CA TYR A 121 4.10 -12.39 18.64
C TYR A 121 3.14 -12.80 17.49
N LEU A 122 3.60 -13.72 16.63
CA LEU A 122 2.80 -14.20 15.51
C LEU A 122 1.55 -14.96 16.00
N GLU A 123 1.68 -15.77 17.07
CA GLU A 123 0.56 -16.45 17.68
C GLU A 123 -0.50 -15.46 18.20
N ASN A 124 -0.07 -14.42 18.90
CA ASN A 124 -1.01 -13.44 19.46
C ASN A 124 -1.68 -12.57 18.38
N GLU A 125 -0.93 -12.17 17.36
CA GLU A 125 -1.38 -11.20 16.36
C GLU A 125 -2.25 -11.82 15.27
N PHE A 126 -1.89 -13.03 14.82
CA PHE A 126 -2.47 -13.57 13.59
C PHE A 126 -3.36 -14.81 13.79
N THR A 127 -3.27 -15.52 14.93
CA THR A 127 -3.98 -16.81 15.09
C THR A 127 -5.48 -16.66 14.91
N GLU A 128 -6.09 -15.67 15.55
CA GLU A 128 -7.55 -15.50 15.51
C GLU A 128 -8.04 -15.07 14.11
N GLU A 129 -7.29 -14.24 13.42
CA GLU A 129 -7.62 -13.81 12.06
C GLU A 129 -7.45 -14.96 11.05
N LEU A 130 -6.36 -15.71 11.17
CA LEU A 130 -6.09 -16.83 10.28
C LEU A 130 -7.09 -17.97 10.48
N LYS A 131 -7.54 -18.24 11.71
CA LYS A 131 -8.58 -19.24 11.97
C LYS A 131 -9.92 -18.95 11.29
N LYS A 132 -10.22 -17.67 11.00
CA LYS A 132 -11.45 -17.26 10.28
C LYS A 132 -11.37 -17.51 8.77
N LEU A 133 -10.20 -17.80 8.22
CA LEU A 133 -10.02 -18.04 6.80
C LEU A 133 -10.48 -19.47 6.43
N LYS A 134 -11.13 -19.58 5.28
CA LYS A 134 -11.42 -20.88 4.67
C LYS A 134 -10.12 -21.48 4.10
N GLN A 135 -10.09 -22.81 3.95
CA GLN A 135 -8.93 -23.50 3.36
C GLN A 135 -8.51 -22.91 2.02
N SER A 136 -9.46 -22.61 1.12
CA SER A 136 -9.18 -22.01 -0.18
C SER A 136 -8.64 -20.57 -0.08
N GLU A 137 -8.99 -19.80 0.95
CA GLU A 137 -8.43 -18.48 1.24
C GLU A 137 -7.01 -18.60 1.79
N GLY A 138 -6.76 -19.59 2.66
CA GLY A 138 -5.43 -19.92 3.17
C GLY A 138 -4.45 -20.31 2.07
N ARG A 139 -4.89 -21.07 1.04
CA ARG A 139 -4.07 -21.40 -0.12
C ARG A 139 -3.68 -20.13 -0.90
N VAL A 140 -4.63 -19.24 -1.16
CA VAL A 140 -4.33 -17.96 -1.81
C VAL A 140 -3.36 -17.12 -0.96
N LEU A 141 -3.53 -17.09 0.38
CA LEU A 141 -2.62 -16.41 1.29
C LEU A 141 -1.18 -16.94 1.18
N ILE A 142 -0.99 -18.27 1.13
CA ILE A 142 0.33 -18.89 0.97
C ILE A 142 1.00 -18.40 -0.32
N LYS A 143 0.28 -18.40 -1.44
CA LYS A 143 0.76 -17.91 -2.73
C LYS A 143 1.10 -16.42 -2.69
N LEU A 144 0.27 -15.60 -2.06
CA LEU A 144 0.50 -14.17 -1.95
C LEU A 144 1.71 -13.83 -1.07
N VAL A 145 1.96 -14.58 -0.01
CA VAL A 145 3.17 -14.42 0.81
C VAL A 145 4.42 -14.74 -0.03
N ASP A 146 4.42 -15.83 -0.79
CA ASP A 146 5.53 -16.15 -1.70
C ASP A 146 5.72 -15.06 -2.77
N ARG A 147 4.63 -14.56 -3.37
CA ARG A 147 4.69 -13.44 -4.31
C ARG A 147 5.40 -12.21 -3.74
N GLN A 148 5.14 -11.89 -2.48
CA GLN A 148 5.71 -10.70 -1.83
C GLN A 148 7.16 -10.90 -1.40
N ILE A 149 7.52 -12.08 -0.90
CA ILE A 149 8.84 -12.35 -0.28
C ILE A 149 9.78 -13.10 -1.22
N GLY A 150 9.26 -13.92 -2.14
CA GLY A 150 10.03 -14.76 -3.06
C GLY A 150 10.52 -16.08 -2.46
N ILE A 151 10.05 -16.44 -1.25
CA ILE A 151 10.35 -17.70 -0.59
C ILE A 151 9.07 -18.34 -0.06
N SER A 152 8.99 -19.66 -0.11
CA SER A 152 7.81 -20.38 0.37
C SER A 152 7.65 -20.27 1.88
N ILE A 153 6.42 -20.38 2.37
CA ILE A 153 6.17 -20.44 3.82
C ILE A 153 6.91 -21.61 4.46
N TYR A 154 7.07 -22.72 3.75
CA TYR A 154 7.86 -23.85 4.22
C TYR A 154 9.33 -23.47 4.50
N GLU A 155 9.96 -22.70 3.61
CA GLU A 155 11.33 -22.21 3.79
C GLU A 155 11.43 -21.26 4.97
N ILE A 156 10.47 -20.34 5.12
CA ILE A 156 10.40 -19.44 6.28
C ILE A 156 10.32 -20.24 7.59
N VAL A 157 9.43 -21.24 7.64
CA VAL A 157 9.24 -22.10 8.81
C VAL A 157 10.51 -22.92 9.10
N LYS A 158 11.22 -23.37 8.05
CA LYS A 158 12.49 -24.11 8.17
C LYS A 158 13.61 -23.24 8.72
N GLU A 159 13.74 -21.99 8.26
CA GLU A 159 14.76 -21.05 8.72
C GLU A 159 14.55 -20.62 10.17
N LEU A 160 13.29 -20.39 10.56
CA LEU A 160 12.95 -19.96 11.91
C LEU A 160 12.96 -21.08 12.96
N ARG A 161 13.37 -22.30 12.58
CA ARG A 161 13.62 -23.48 13.45
C ARG A 161 12.70 -23.62 14.68
N ASN A 162 11.95 -24.71 14.74
CA ASN A 162 11.22 -25.26 15.90
C ASN A 162 10.14 -24.39 16.59
N GLY A 163 10.30 -23.06 16.68
CA GLY A 163 9.32 -22.20 17.34
C GLY A 163 8.06 -21.96 16.48
N ILE A 164 8.26 -21.60 15.22
CA ILE A 164 7.15 -21.27 14.31
C ILE A 164 6.47 -22.52 13.77
N LYS A 165 7.10 -23.70 13.82
CA LYS A 165 6.45 -24.96 13.47
C LYS A 165 5.19 -25.20 14.31
N ALA A 166 5.25 -25.01 15.62
CA ALA A 166 4.10 -25.17 16.49
C ALA A 166 2.97 -24.19 16.16
N PHE A 167 3.31 -22.94 15.88
CA PHE A 167 2.36 -21.94 15.42
C PHE A 167 1.64 -22.37 14.14
N PHE A 168 2.39 -22.79 13.10
CA PHE A 168 1.76 -23.27 11.87
C PHE A 168 0.98 -24.59 12.07
N TYR A 169 1.43 -25.49 12.94
CA TYR A 169 0.65 -26.69 13.28
C TYR A 169 -0.67 -26.33 13.98
N ASN A 170 -0.66 -25.39 14.89
CA ASN A 170 -1.87 -24.94 15.59
C ASN A 170 -2.86 -24.21 14.66
N ILE A 171 -2.34 -23.44 13.69
CA ILE A 171 -3.18 -22.81 12.67
C ILE A 171 -3.60 -23.84 11.62
N THR A 172 -2.71 -24.74 11.23
CA THR A 172 -2.99 -25.75 10.19
C THR A 172 -3.95 -26.84 10.65
N ALA A 173 -4.32 -26.94 11.93
CA ALA A 173 -5.49 -27.71 12.32
C ALA A 173 -6.76 -27.20 11.62
N SER A 174 -6.86 -25.89 11.35
CA SER A 174 -7.90 -25.28 10.50
C SER A 174 -7.56 -25.31 9.00
N PHE A 175 -6.29 -25.52 8.64
CA PHE A 175 -5.74 -25.58 7.29
C PHE A 175 -5.23 -26.99 6.92
N PHE A 176 -5.83 -28.03 7.51
CA PHE A 176 -5.48 -29.42 7.21
C PHE A 176 -5.42 -29.63 5.69
N ASN A 177 -4.28 -30.06 5.17
CA ASN A 177 -3.94 -30.29 3.76
C ASN A 177 -3.48 -29.07 2.93
N LEU A 178 -3.08 -27.94 3.51
CA LEU A 178 -2.41 -26.91 2.73
C LEU A 178 -0.95 -27.27 2.46
N ASN A 179 -0.56 -27.16 1.20
CA ASN A 179 0.83 -27.37 0.79
C ASN A 179 1.64 -26.07 1.04
N LEU A 180 2.34 -25.99 2.17
CA LEU A 180 3.20 -24.84 2.52
C LEU A 180 4.39 -24.65 1.58
N LYS A 181 4.68 -25.63 0.69
CA LYS A 181 5.73 -25.55 -0.34
C LYS A 181 5.21 -24.96 -1.65
N GLU A 182 3.93 -24.66 -1.74
CA GLU A 182 3.33 -24.08 -2.93
C GLU A 182 3.97 -22.75 -3.26
N ARG A 183 4.38 -22.58 -4.53
CA ARG A 183 5.04 -21.37 -5.03
C ARG A 183 4.11 -20.61 -5.94
N PHE A 184 4.22 -19.29 -5.90
CA PHE A 184 3.53 -18.39 -6.81
C PHE A 184 4.27 -18.35 -8.16
N ASN A 185 3.62 -18.79 -9.22
CA ASN A 185 4.21 -18.79 -10.56
C ASN A 185 3.14 -18.55 -11.64
N PRO A 186 2.83 -17.30 -12.00
CA PRO A 186 1.81 -16.96 -12.99
C PRO A 186 2.18 -17.34 -14.42
N GLU A 187 3.45 -17.67 -14.70
CA GLU A 187 3.89 -18.14 -16.02
C GLU A 187 3.57 -19.63 -16.25
N LYS A 188 3.37 -20.41 -15.16
CA LYS A 188 3.14 -21.87 -15.21
C LYS A 188 1.80 -22.31 -14.61
N ASN A 189 1.12 -21.45 -13.88
CA ASN A 189 -0.14 -21.75 -13.22
C ASN A 189 -1.18 -20.69 -13.56
N ILE A 190 -2.27 -21.11 -14.21
CA ILE A 190 -3.35 -20.22 -14.67
C ILE A 190 -4.05 -19.51 -13.51
N GLU A 191 -4.21 -20.17 -12.35
CA GLU A 191 -4.80 -19.53 -11.16
C GLU A 191 -3.91 -18.41 -10.64
N ASP A 192 -2.57 -18.58 -10.68
CA ASP A 192 -1.61 -17.56 -10.27
C ASP A 192 -1.60 -16.38 -11.26
N TYR A 193 -1.80 -16.64 -12.55
CA TYR A 193 -2.02 -15.59 -13.54
C TYR A 193 -3.28 -14.79 -13.22
N TYR A 194 -4.39 -15.46 -12.89
CA TYR A 194 -5.62 -14.76 -12.48
C TYR A 194 -5.43 -13.97 -11.18
N ILE A 195 -4.67 -14.49 -10.22
CA ILE A 195 -4.32 -13.76 -8.99
C ILE A 195 -3.54 -12.49 -9.31
N GLU A 196 -2.52 -12.57 -10.19
CA GLU A 196 -1.71 -11.42 -10.60
C GLU A 196 -2.57 -10.36 -11.31
N ASP A 197 -3.41 -10.77 -12.25
CA ASP A 197 -4.34 -9.90 -12.97
C ASP A 197 -5.31 -9.19 -12.01
N ILE A 198 -5.87 -9.93 -11.05
CA ILE A 198 -6.75 -9.38 -10.01
C ILE A 198 -6.04 -8.31 -9.20
N ILE A 199 -4.80 -8.56 -8.76
CA ILE A 199 -4.03 -7.62 -7.94
C ILE A 199 -3.75 -6.35 -8.73
N GLN A 200 -3.21 -6.46 -9.95
CA GLN A 200 -2.85 -5.28 -10.75
C GLN A 200 -4.08 -4.44 -11.13
N ARG A 201 -5.20 -5.09 -11.48
CA ARG A 201 -6.46 -4.37 -11.72
C ARG A 201 -7.02 -3.72 -10.45
N SER A 202 -6.88 -4.38 -9.33
CA SER A 202 -7.40 -3.84 -8.06
C SER A 202 -6.55 -2.67 -7.56
N ILE A 203 -5.24 -2.67 -7.81
CA ILE A 203 -4.36 -1.51 -7.58
C ILE A 203 -4.74 -0.36 -8.51
N ASN A 204 -4.88 -0.63 -9.82
CA ASN A 204 -5.25 0.39 -10.81
C ASN A 204 -6.62 1.03 -10.50
N ASN A 205 -7.55 0.25 -9.96
CA ASN A 205 -8.88 0.70 -9.53
C ASN A 205 -8.90 1.25 -8.09
N GLN A 206 -7.75 1.44 -7.46
CA GLN A 206 -7.60 1.96 -6.09
C GLN A 206 -8.39 1.17 -5.02
N GLN A 207 -8.61 -0.13 -5.26
CA GLN A 207 -9.27 -1.02 -4.31
C GLN A 207 -8.31 -1.57 -3.25
N ILE A 208 -7.03 -1.63 -3.58
CA ILE A 208 -5.94 -2.04 -2.69
C ILE A 208 -4.71 -1.18 -2.95
N ASP A 209 -3.88 -0.97 -1.94
CA ASP A 209 -2.64 -0.22 -2.06
C ASP A 209 -1.57 -1.04 -2.79
N TYR A 210 -0.73 -0.34 -3.56
CA TYR A 210 0.42 -0.97 -4.18
C TYR A 210 1.48 -1.33 -3.15
N HIS A 211 1.88 -2.60 -3.14
CA HIS A 211 3.04 -3.08 -2.42
C HIS A 211 3.96 -3.82 -3.37
N LYS A 212 5.23 -3.40 -3.39
CA LYS A 212 6.23 -3.96 -4.29
C LYS A 212 6.37 -5.48 -4.08
N PRO A 213 6.11 -6.31 -5.09
CA PRO A 213 6.33 -7.75 -5.01
C PRO A 213 7.83 -8.09 -5.11
N ASN A 214 8.21 -9.33 -4.79
CA ASN A 214 9.58 -9.79 -4.99
C ASN A 214 9.96 -9.84 -6.48
N LYS A 215 9.03 -10.27 -7.36
CA LYS A 215 9.17 -10.25 -8.82
C LYS A 215 8.00 -9.48 -9.42
N ASN A 216 8.28 -8.53 -10.29
CA ASN A 216 7.25 -7.86 -11.08
C ASN A 216 6.88 -8.76 -12.27
N TYR A 217 5.59 -8.83 -12.55
CA TYR A 217 5.04 -9.54 -13.70
C TYR A 217 4.33 -8.55 -14.62
N ASP A 218 4.60 -8.66 -15.91
CA ASP A 218 3.90 -7.91 -16.95
C ASP A 218 2.70 -8.73 -17.43
N LEU A 219 1.50 -8.16 -17.31
CA LEU A 219 0.25 -8.82 -17.72
C LEU A 219 0.16 -9.04 -19.24
N TYR A 220 0.80 -8.23 -20.06
CA TYR A 220 0.83 -8.45 -21.50
C TYR A 220 1.63 -9.71 -21.83
N ASN A 221 2.81 -9.87 -21.23
CA ASN A 221 3.63 -11.07 -21.40
C ASN A 221 2.94 -12.32 -20.88
N LEU A 222 2.28 -12.23 -19.70
CA LEU A 222 1.52 -13.35 -19.15
C LEU A 222 0.35 -13.76 -20.06
N LYS A 223 -0.35 -12.77 -20.62
CA LYS A 223 -1.43 -13.03 -21.56
C LYS A 223 -0.95 -13.78 -22.81
N GLU A 224 0.18 -13.38 -23.38
CA GLU A 224 0.78 -14.07 -24.54
C GLU A 224 1.12 -15.54 -24.23
N ILE A 225 1.56 -15.85 -23.01
CA ILE A 225 1.85 -17.22 -22.57
C ILE A 225 0.58 -18.06 -22.56
N TRP A 226 -0.55 -17.50 -22.08
CA TRP A 226 -1.79 -18.25 -21.86
C TRP A 226 -2.80 -18.19 -23.01
N GLU A 227 -2.58 -17.38 -24.03
CA GLU A 227 -3.40 -17.33 -25.26
C GLU A 227 -2.80 -18.12 -26.44
N LYS A 228 -1.59 -18.69 -26.27
CA LYS A 228 -1.00 -19.65 -27.22
C LYS A 228 -1.65 -21.02 -27.07
#